data_49c18b4e973de55fcbf7374d7865d9ba
#
_entry.id   49c18b4e973de55fcbf7374d7865d9ba
#
_cell.length_a   1.000
_cell.length_b   1.000
_cell.length_c   1.000
_cell.angle_alpha   90.00
_cell.angle_beta   90.00
_cell.angle_gamma   90.00
#
_symmetry.space_group_name_H-M   'P 1'
#
loop_
_entity.id
_entity.type
_entity.pdbx_description
1 polymer ?
#
loop_
_entity_poly.entity_id
_entity_poly.type
_entity_poly.pdbx_seq_one_letter_code
_entity_poly.pdbx_strand_id
1 'polypeptide(L)'
;MQNGFPLKGLNTWGVGGFCKICFMPRNEAEAADSFAEALRAGLSPYILGGGSNILVSDRSIDAAVIQTGRLDHIRISRNGADDTLKIVAGAGYPVKKLLALAIKEGYGGLEFLTGIPGTIGGAVWGNAG
;
A
#
# COMPACT_ATOMS: atom_id res chain seq x y z
N MET A 1 24.33 -14.69 11.50
CA MET A 1 23.77 -14.38 10.17
C MET A 1 22.38 -13.78 10.39
N GLN A 2 22.13 -12.56 9.90
CA GLN A 2 20.78 -11.98 9.97
C GLN A 2 19.94 -12.67 8.89
N ASN A 3 19.12 -13.64 9.30
CA ASN A 3 18.17 -14.30 8.41
C ASN A 3 16.89 -13.48 8.36
N GLY A 4 16.50 -12.99 7.18
CA GLY A 4 15.24 -12.27 6.99
C GLY A 4 15.30 -11.24 5.86
N PHE A 5 14.17 -10.62 5.58
CA PHE A 5 14.05 -9.58 4.57
C PHE A 5 14.21 -8.18 5.20
N PRO A 6 15.09 -7.29 4.68
CA PRO A 6 15.34 -5.97 5.25
C PRO A 6 14.16 -5.02 5.01
N LEU A 7 13.71 -4.33 6.08
CA LEU A 7 12.57 -3.42 6.03
C LEU A 7 12.94 -1.96 5.77
N LYS A 8 14.22 -1.59 5.91
CA LYS A 8 14.69 -0.22 5.72
C LYS A 8 14.40 0.36 4.33
N GLY A 9 14.33 -0.48 3.31
CA GLY A 9 14.00 -0.06 1.94
C GLY A 9 12.50 0.07 1.65
N LEU A 10 11.64 -0.28 2.62
CA LEU A 10 10.20 -0.30 2.48
C LEU A 10 9.47 0.82 3.25
N ASN A 11 10.19 1.79 3.77
CA ASN A 11 9.63 2.93 4.49
C ASN A 11 10.38 4.23 4.17
N THR A 12 9.74 5.37 4.37
CA THR A 12 10.28 6.69 4.02
C THR A 12 11.42 7.15 4.91
N TRP A 13 11.53 6.62 6.13
CA TRP A 13 12.63 6.95 7.05
C TRP A 13 13.93 6.23 6.68
N GLY A 14 13.86 5.16 5.88
CA GLY A 14 15.03 4.38 5.50
C GLY A 14 15.69 3.63 6.67
N VAL A 15 14.94 3.36 7.75
CA VAL A 15 15.40 2.68 8.96
C VAL A 15 14.64 1.38 9.19
N GLY A 16 15.15 0.54 10.10
CA GLY A 16 14.50 -0.71 10.50
C GLY A 16 15.30 -1.96 10.20
N GLY A 17 15.05 -2.98 11.00
CA GLY A 17 15.68 -4.30 10.92
C GLY A 17 15.09 -5.19 9.84
N PHE A 18 14.82 -6.44 10.20
CA PHE A 18 14.39 -7.50 9.27
C PHE A 18 13.05 -8.09 9.69
N CYS A 19 12.23 -8.54 8.74
CA CYS A 19 11.12 -9.45 9.01
C CYS A 19 11.49 -10.88 8.56
N LYS A 20 10.78 -11.89 9.07
CA LYS A 20 10.99 -13.29 8.68
C LYS A 20 10.76 -13.51 7.20
N ILE A 21 9.61 -13.07 6.70
CA ILE A 21 9.17 -13.24 5.31
C ILE A 21 8.61 -11.91 4.82
N CYS A 22 8.88 -11.55 3.57
CA CYS A 22 8.25 -10.41 2.91
C CYS A 22 7.63 -10.88 1.59
N PHE A 23 6.32 -10.71 1.47
CA PHE A 23 5.56 -10.95 0.26
C PHE A 23 5.32 -9.64 -0.48
N MET A 24 5.37 -9.68 -1.81
CA MET A 24 5.13 -8.54 -2.69
C MET A 24 4.11 -8.92 -3.78
N PRO A 25 2.84 -9.12 -3.41
CA PRO A 25 1.80 -9.57 -4.33
C PRO A 25 1.56 -8.56 -5.46
N ARG A 26 1.20 -9.08 -6.65
CA ARG A 26 0.91 -8.30 -7.85
C ARG A 26 -0.59 -8.16 -8.14
N ASN A 27 -1.40 -8.97 -7.48
CA ASN A 27 -2.85 -8.99 -7.59
C ASN A 27 -3.49 -9.44 -6.27
N GLU A 28 -4.79 -9.33 -6.19
CA GLU A 28 -5.57 -9.65 -4.99
C GLU A 28 -5.50 -11.13 -4.61
N ALA A 29 -5.44 -12.04 -5.60
CA ALA A 29 -5.31 -13.47 -5.34
C ALA A 29 -3.96 -13.78 -4.67
N GLU A 30 -2.85 -13.25 -5.23
CA GLU A 30 -1.53 -13.39 -4.62
C GLU A 30 -1.47 -12.77 -3.20
N ALA A 31 -2.21 -11.67 -2.96
CA ALA A 31 -2.27 -11.05 -1.64
C ALA A 31 -3.00 -11.95 -0.63
N ALA A 32 -4.12 -12.56 -1.03
CA ALA A 32 -4.85 -13.51 -0.21
C ALA A 32 -4.01 -14.76 0.09
N ASP A 33 -3.31 -15.29 -0.90
CA ASP A 33 -2.41 -16.44 -0.74
C ASP A 33 -1.25 -16.12 0.20
N SER A 34 -0.65 -14.93 0.08
CA SER A 34 0.42 -14.45 0.95
C SER A 34 -0.04 -14.37 2.41
N PHE A 35 -1.26 -13.89 2.62
CA PHE A 35 -1.86 -13.81 3.96
C PHE A 35 -2.07 -15.21 4.56
N ALA A 36 -2.65 -16.12 3.77
CA ALA A 36 -2.87 -17.50 4.18
C ALA A 36 -1.55 -18.24 4.47
N GLU A 37 -0.50 -17.99 3.67
CA GLU A 37 0.81 -18.58 3.87
C GLU A 37 1.48 -18.08 5.14
N ALA A 38 1.40 -16.77 5.44
CA ALA A 38 1.89 -16.22 6.69
C ALA A 38 1.25 -16.90 7.91
N LEU A 39 -0.09 -17.08 7.90
CA LEU A 39 -0.81 -17.75 8.97
C LEU A 39 -0.41 -19.23 9.10
N ARG A 40 -0.27 -19.95 7.97
CA ARG A 40 0.19 -21.36 7.97
C ARG A 40 1.61 -21.51 8.52
N ALA A 41 2.46 -20.50 8.32
CA ALA A 41 3.81 -20.45 8.88
C ALA A 41 3.83 -20.04 10.39
N GLY A 42 2.68 -19.80 11.00
CA GLY A 42 2.59 -19.35 12.39
C GLY A 42 3.05 -17.90 12.60
N LEU A 43 3.13 -17.10 11.53
CA LEU A 43 3.58 -15.71 11.59
C LEU A 43 2.40 -14.74 11.59
N SER A 44 2.53 -13.65 12.34
CA SER A 44 1.58 -12.54 12.26
C SER A 44 1.77 -11.78 10.94
N PRO A 45 0.74 -11.65 10.09
CA PRO A 45 0.82 -10.88 8.86
C PRO A 45 0.66 -9.37 9.14
N TYR A 46 1.59 -8.56 8.66
CA TYR A 46 1.51 -7.10 8.66
C TYR A 46 1.42 -6.57 7.23
N ILE A 47 0.36 -5.83 6.94
CA ILE A 47 0.17 -5.20 5.63
C ILE A 47 0.92 -3.87 5.62
N LEU A 48 1.76 -3.68 4.60
CA LEU A 48 2.57 -2.49 4.43
C LEU A 48 2.28 -1.84 3.07
N GLY A 49 1.85 -0.59 3.10
CA GLY A 49 1.70 0.25 1.91
C GLY A 49 3.02 0.91 1.49
N GLY A 50 3.01 2.22 1.29
CA GLY A 50 4.19 3.00 0.95
C GLY A 50 5.17 3.25 2.10
N GLY A 51 4.87 2.80 3.31
CA GLY A 51 5.75 2.96 4.47
C GLY A 51 5.94 4.41 4.93
N SER A 52 5.00 5.31 4.61
CA SER A 52 5.11 6.75 4.94
C SER A 52 4.61 7.10 6.34
N ASN A 53 3.87 6.22 6.99
CA ASN A 53 3.29 6.46 8.33
C ASN A 53 3.63 5.33 9.30
N ILE A 54 4.85 4.81 9.22
CA ILE A 54 5.36 3.79 10.14
C ILE A 54 6.77 4.14 10.60
N LEU A 55 7.12 3.72 11.79
CA LEU A 55 8.48 3.63 12.28
C LEU A 55 8.81 2.16 12.57
N VAL A 56 9.82 1.66 11.88
CA VAL A 56 10.23 0.26 11.98
C VAL A 56 11.38 0.12 12.97
N SER A 57 11.23 -0.82 13.92
CA SER A 57 12.30 -1.16 14.87
C SER A 57 13.55 -1.69 14.16
N ASP A 58 14.73 -1.33 14.66
CA ASP A 58 16.01 -1.88 14.18
C ASP A 58 16.21 -3.36 14.55
N ARG A 59 15.39 -3.87 15.48
CA ARG A 59 15.37 -5.29 15.83
C ARG A 59 14.64 -6.07 14.76
N SER A 60 15.07 -7.30 14.53
CA SER A 60 14.30 -8.23 13.68
C SER A 60 12.94 -8.53 14.31
N ILE A 61 11.90 -8.55 13.49
CA ILE A 61 10.55 -8.91 13.90
C ILE A 61 10.20 -10.32 13.43
N ASP A 62 9.58 -11.08 14.31
CA ASP A 62 9.13 -12.45 14.02
C ASP A 62 7.75 -12.43 13.35
N ALA A 63 7.70 -11.89 12.15
CA ALA A 63 6.47 -11.61 11.43
C ALA A 63 6.63 -11.76 9.92
N ALA A 64 5.52 -11.89 9.22
CA ALA A 64 5.42 -11.77 7.77
C ALA A 64 4.95 -10.36 7.40
N VAL A 65 5.61 -9.73 6.43
CA VAL A 65 5.19 -8.44 5.87
C VAL A 65 4.61 -8.68 4.48
N ILE A 66 3.43 -8.13 4.21
CA ILE A 66 2.78 -8.14 2.90
C ILE A 66 2.82 -6.72 2.35
N GLN A 67 3.78 -6.45 1.49
CA GLN A 67 4.01 -5.13 0.92
C GLN A 67 3.14 -4.95 -0.33
N THR A 68 2.20 -4.00 -0.30
CA THR A 68 1.16 -3.85 -1.32
C THR A 68 1.55 -2.97 -2.51
N GLY A 69 2.77 -2.47 -2.58
CA GLY A 69 3.20 -1.50 -3.59
C GLY A 69 3.07 -1.95 -5.05
N ARG A 70 2.95 -3.28 -5.29
CA ARG A 70 2.72 -3.84 -6.62
C ARG A 70 1.24 -4.00 -6.99
N LEU A 71 0.33 -3.73 -6.04
CA LEU A 71 -1.11 -3.64 -6.31
C LEU A 71 -1.42 -2.22 -6.81
N ASP A 72 -0.78 -1.79 -7.90
CA ASP A 72 -0.75 -0.41 -8.40
C ASP A 72 -1.61 -0.19 -9.64
N HIS A 73 -2.53 -1.10 -9.94
CA HIS A 73 -3.48 -0.97 -11.03
C HIS A 73 -4.50 0.15 -10.76
N ILE A 74 -5.05 0.71 -11.84
CA ILE A 74 -6.16 1.67 -11.80
C ILE A 74 -7.11 1.43 -12.96
N ARG A 75 -8.40 1.53 -12.71
CA ARG A 75 -9.46 1.51 -13.71
C ARG A 75 -10.36 2.73 -13.51
N ILE A 76 -10.68 3.39 -14.61
CA ILE A 76 -11.52 4.58 -14.63
C ILE A 76 -12.68 4.32 -15.58
N SER A 77 -13.88 4.62 -15.12
CA SER A 77 -15.10 4.61 -15.94
C SER A 77 -15.89 5.88 -15.70
N ARG A 78 -16.49 6.42 -16.76
CA ARG A 78 -17.42 7.58 -16.65
C ARG A 78 -18.84 7.04 -16.51
N ASN A 79 -19.58 7.65 -15.58
CA ASN A 79 -21.02 7.49 -15.54
C ASN A 79 -21.63 8.54 -16.47
N GLY A 80 -22.25 8.10 -17.55
CA GLY A 80 -22.80 9.01 -18.56
C GLY A 80 -24.05 9.79 -18.11
N ALA A 81 -24.64 9.45 -16.95
CA ALA A 81 -25.86 10.07 -16.47
C ALA A 81 -25.62 11.35 -15.63
N ASP A 82 -24.49 11.45 -14.93
CA ASP A 82 -24.22 12.49 -13.93
C ASP A 82 -22.80 13.08 -14.03
N ASP A 83 -22.09 12.81 -15.11
CA ASP A 83 -20.69 13.23 -15.36
C ASP A 83 -19.73 12.93 -14.20
N THR A 84 -19.98 11.83 -13.46
CA THR A 84 -19.10 11.38 -12.40
C THR A 84 -18.06 10.38 -12.91
N LEU A 85 -16.89 10.38 -12.27
CA LEU A 85 -15.88 9.32 -12.45
C LEU A 85 -15.99 8.27 -11.34
N LYS A 86 -16.05 7.02 -11.77
CA LYS A 86 -15.78 5.89 -10.90
C LYS A 86 -14.33 5.47 -11.08
N ILE A 87 -13.55 5.56 -10.01
CA ILE A 87 -12.15 5.14 -9.98
C ILE A 87 -12.03 3.93 -9.07
N VAL A 88 -11.46 2.85 -9.60
CA VAL A 88 -11.07 1.66 -8.84
C VAL A 88 -9.55 1.58 -8.88
N ALA A 89 -8.91 1.72 -7.73
CA ALA A 89 -7.47 1.71 -7.60
C ALA A 89 -7.02 0.58 -6.66
N GLY A 90 -5.93 -0.07 -7.01
CA GLY A 90 -5.28 -1.04 -6.14
C GLY A 90 -4.72 -0.37 -4.88
N ALA A 91 -4.58 -1.14 -3.80
CA ALA A 91 -4.13 -0.63 -2.50
C ALA A 91 -2.72 0.01 -2.54
N GLY A 92 -1.87 -0.45 -3.48
CA GLY A 92 -0.53 0.07 -3.70
C GLY A 92 -0.45 1.29 -4.61
N TYR A 93 -1.58 1.73 -5.22
CA TYR A 93 -1.56 2.87 -6.13
C TYR A 93 -1.19 4.16 -5.38
N PRO A 94 -0.19 4.94 -5.85
CA PRO A 94 0.25 6.14 -5.14
C PRO A 94 -0.82 7.24 -5.11
N VAL A 95 -1.09 7.83 -3.93
CA VAL A 95 -2.03 8.96 -3.75
C VAL A 95 -1.67 10.11 -4.70
N LYS A 96 -0.39 10.48 -4.78
CA LYS A 96 0.10 11.54 -5.67
C LYS A 96 -0.27 11.31 -7.15
N LYS A 97 -0.21 10.07 -7.63
CA LYS A 97 -0.58 9.75 -9.02
C LYS A 97 -2.06 9.88 -9.24
N LEU A 98 -2.89 9.49 -8.26
CA LEU A 98 -4.34 9.66 -8.33
C LEU A 98 -4.73 11.12 -8.40
N LEU A 99 -4.14 11.97 -7.54
CA LEU A 99 -4.37 13.42 -7.56
C LEU A 99 -3.95 14.06 -8.90
N ALA A 100 -2.77 13.71 -9.41
CA ALA A 100 -2.30 14.22 -10.70
C ALA A 100 -3.25 13.83 -11.85
N LEU A 101 -3.81 12.62 -11.80
CA LEU A 101 -4.80 12.17 -12.76
C LEU A 101 -6.10 12.97 -12.66
N ALA A 102 -6.64 13.16 -11.44
CA ALA A 102 -7.86 13.93 -11.22
C ALA A 102 -7.73 15.37 -11.73
N ILE A 103 -6.60 16.03 -11.42
CA ILE A 103 -6.29 17.38 -11.91
C ILE A 103 -6.23 17.42 -13.43
N LYS A 104 -5.52 16.48 -14.05
CA LYS A 104 -5.39 16.40 -15.51
C LYS A 104 -6.75 16.25 -16.22
N GLU A 105 -7.62 15.47 -15.64
CA GLU A 105 -8.95 15.18 -16.20
C GLU A 105 -10.02 16.22 -15.79
N GLY A 106 -9.65 17.20 -14.93
CA GLY A 106 -10.55 18.27 -14.49
C GLY A 106 -11.59 17.84 -13.44
N TYR A 107 -11.33 16.77 -12.68
CA TYR A 107 -12.25 16.27 -11.66
C TYR A 107 -11.82 16.71 -10.25
N GLY A 108 -12.78 17.23 -9.49
CA GLY A 108 -12.65 17.53 -8.06
C GLY A 108 -13.11 16.37 -7.16
N GLY A 109 -13.11 16.62 -5.84
CA GLY A 109 -13.59 15.69 -4.81
C GLY A 109 -12.51 14.85 -4.16
N LEU A 110 -11.24 15.03 -4.56
CA LEU A 110 -10.09 14.36 -3.96
C LEU A 110 -9.11 15.35 -3.29
N GLU A 111 -9.49 16.60 -3.11
CA GLU A 111 -8.65 17.68 -2.59
C GLU A 111 -8.16 17.38 -1.17
N PHE A 112 -8.97 16.67 -0.38
CA PHE A 112 -8.64 16.25 0.99
C PHE A 112 -7.42 15.33 1.08
N LEU A 113 -7.03 14.69 -0.02
CA LEU A 113 -5.83 13.86 -0.11
C LEU A 113 -4.56 14.67 -0.41
N THR A 114 -4.67 15.98 -0.61
CA THR A 114 -3.53 16.84 -0.96
C THR A 114 -2.50 16.86 0.17
N GLY A 115 -1.24 16.58 -0.18
CA GLY A 115 -0.15 16.53 0.78
C GLY A 115 -0.03 15.22 1.55
N ILE A 116 -0.96 14.27 1.38
CA ILE A 116 -0.89 12.96 2.04
C ILE A 116 0.06 12.05 1.25
N PRO A 117 1.17 11.60 1.87
CA PRO A 117 2.10 10.68 1.22
C PRO A 117 1.61 9.23 1.28
N GLY A 118 2.13 8.40 0.39
CA GLY A 118 1.89 6.96 0.43
C GLY A 118 0.92 6.46 -0.63
N THR A 119 0.20 5.40 -0.30
CA THR A 119 -0.67 4.64 -1.21
C THR A 119 -2.13 4.74 -0.80
N ILE A 120 -3.03 4.45 -1.75
CA ILE A 120 -4.48 4.48 -1.52
C ILE A 120 -4.88 3.56 -0.36
N GLY A 121 -4.34 2.33 -0.31
CA GLY A 121 -4.63 1.43 0.81
C GLY A 121 -4.17 1.99 2.16
N GLY A 122 -3.00 2.64 2.20
CA GLY A 122 -2.50 3.31 3.40
C GLY A 122 -3.37 4.50 3.82
N ALA A 123 -3.82 5.31 2.85
CA ALA A 123 -4.71 6.43 3.11
C ALA A 123 -6.08 5.98 3.67
N VAL A 124 -6.67 4.93 3.08
CA VAL A 124 -7.93 4.34 3.57
C VAL A 124 -7.76 3.76 4.98
N TRP A 125 -6.70 3.00 5.22
CA TRP A 125 -6.41 2.43 6.54
C TRP A 125 -6.22 3.50 7.62
N GLY A 126 -5.48 4.56 7.28
CA GLY A 126 -5.20 5.68 8.18
C GLY A 126 -6.35 6.68 8.32
N ASN A 127 -7.46 6.47 7.61
CA ASN A 127 -8.56 7.45 7.52
C ASN A 127 -8.02 8.86 7.23
N ALA A 128 -7.13 8.95 6.23
CA ALA A 128 -6.41 10.16 5.90
C ALA A 128 -7.32 11.16 5.18
N GLY A 129 -7.36 12.39 5.66
CA GLY A 129 -8.17 13.50 5.10
C GLY A 129 -8.60 14.48 6.14
#